data_82c8ae658a77d50e6a2836c021b260bf
#
_entry.id   82c8ae658a77d50e6a2836c021b260bf
#
_cell.length_a   1.000
_cell.length_b   1.000
_cell.length_c   1.000
_cell.angle_alpha   90.00
_cell.angle_beta   90.00
_cell.angle_gamma   90.00
#
_symmetry.space_group_name_H-M   'P 1'
#
loop_
_entity.id
_entity.type
_entity.pdbx_description
1 polymer ?
#
loop_
_entity_poly.entity_id
_entity_poly.type
_entity_poly.pdbx_seq_one_letter_code
_entity_poly.pdbx_strand_id
1 'polypeptide(L)'
;MPATDTHDPRDRAGSTRFPPAVDIALQHAGWTPGRWDIKHAEHWADTLRDHTSPAGHRHTVFPAAVEAWAEFGGLHLTGTGPGRHIAPTPFTIDPLHGLHLARTLGDLGRALATDVAPLGREELSGTHTAGHPQALLAIDTEGRVYSLDHTGDWYLGPTIDHALNTLILGTRPTRLSRPEGT
;
A
#
# COMPACT_ATOMS: atom_id res chain seq x y z
N MET A 1 42.99 26.70 26.51
CA MET A 1 42.12 25.62 26.98
C MET A 1 41.14 25.33 25.87
N PRO A 2 41.23 24.17 25.16
CA PRO A 2 40.22 23.82 24.17
C PRO A 2 38.99 23.29 24.89
N ALA A 3 37.82 23.81 24.53
CA ALA A 3 36.53 23.31 24.94
C ALA A 3 36.32 21.95 24.33
N THR A 4 36.16 20.93 25.16
CA THR A 4 35.74 19.58 24.76
C THR A 4 34.28 19.66 24.36
N ASP A 5 34.06 19.57 23.08
CA ASP A 5 32.74 19.40 22.49
C ASP A 5 32.24 17.97 22.87
N THR A 6 31.45 17.94 23.94
CA THR A 6 30.82 16.70 24.41
C THR A 6 29.64 16.43 23.50
N HIS A 7 29.89 15.80 22.39
CA HIS A 7 28.86 15.27 21.50
C HIS A 7 28.06 14.20 22.25
N ASP A 8 26.83 14.54 22.66
CA ASP A 8 25.90 13.64 23.34
C ASP A 8 25.51 12.48 22.41
N PRO A 9 25.81 11.21 22.78
CA PRO A 9 25.43 10.06 21.94
C PRO A 9 23.93 9.82 21.79
N ARG A 10 23.09 10.60 22.51
CA ARG A 10 21.63 10.47 22.51
C ARG A 10 20.96 11.11 21.31
N ASP A 11 21.65 11.99 20.55
CA ASP A 11 21.11 12.65 19.36
C ASP A 11 21.14 11.77 18.09
N ARG A 12 21.64 10.52 18.17
CA ARG A 12 21.63 9.58 17.04
C ARG A 12 20.50 8.54 17.06
N ALA A 13 19.61 8.62 18.01
CA ALA A 13 18.37 7.85 18.00
C ALA A 13 17.25 8.68 17.37
N GLY A 14 17.46 9.23 16.20
CA GLY A 14 16.37 9.56 15.31
C GLY A 14 15.61 8.27 15.07
N SER A 15 14.40 8.16 15.63
CA SER A 15 13.47 7.07 15.39
C SER A 15 13.39 6.89 13.87
N THR A 16 14.10 5.87 13.33
CA THR A 16 13.96 5.54 11.91
C THR A 16 12.53 5.07 11.72
N ARG A 17 11.76 5.78 10.90
CA ARG A 17 10.35 5.52 10.62
C ARG A 17 10.11 4.06 10.21
N PHE A 18 11.05 3.50 9.47
CA PHE A 18 10.99 2.13 8.98
C PHE A 18 12.12 1.27 9.57
N PRO A 19 11.91 -0.04 9.72
CA PRO A 19 13.00 -0.98 9.97
C PRO A 19 14.08 -0.86 8.87
N PRO A 20 15.37 -1.10 9.19
CA PRO A 20 16.47 -0.90 8.24
C PRO A 20 16.29 -1.61 6.89
N ALA A 21 15.79 -2.84 6.88
CA ALA A 21 15.56 -3.59 5.64
C ALA A 21 14.44 -2.97 4.78
N VAL A 22 13.41 -2.41 5.40
CA VAL A 22 12.31 -1.71 4.72
C VAL A 22 12.80 -0.38 4.17
N ASP A 23 13.54 0.38 4.96
CA ASP A 23 14.11 1.66 4.56
C ASP A 23 15.02 1.50 3.33
N ILE A 24 15.91 0.50 3.34
CA ILE A 24 16.79 0.18 2.20
C ILE A 24 15.96 -0.19 0.95
N ALA A 25 14.94 -1.03 1.09
CA ALA A 25 14.11 -1.43 -0.04
C ALA A 25 13.33 -0.24 -0.64
N LEU A 26 12.79 0.64 0.21
CA LEU A 26 12.10 1.85 -0.23
C LEU A 26 13.05 2.81 -0.94
N GLN A 27 14.26 3.02 -0.43
CA GLN A 27 15.28 3.86 -1.06
C GLN A 27 15.70 3.31 -2.43
N HIS A 28 15.89 2.00 -2.56
CA HIS A 28 16.18 1.36 -3.85
C HIS A 28 15.02 1.52 -4.85
N ALA A 29 13.79 1.60 -4.37
CA ALA A 29 12.61 1.86 -5.21
C ALA A 29 12.45 3.35 -5.57
N GLY A 30 13.25 4.25 -4.98
CA GLY A 30 13.23 5.68 -5.25
C GLY A 30 12.53 6.54 -4.20
N TRP A 31 12.13 5.96 -3.08
CA TRP A 31 11.60 6.73 -1.96
C TRP A 31 12.74 7.41 -1.18
N THR A 32 12.49 8.63 -0.75
CA THR A 32 13.34 9.37 0.17
C THR A 32 12.48 10.07 1.23
N PRO A 33 13.00 10.32 2.44
CA PRO A 33 12.29 11.12 3.43
C PRO A 33 11.87 12.48 2.86
N GLY A 34 10.61 12.86 3.06
CA GLY A 34 10.04 14.09 2.53
C GLY A 34 9.55 14.01 1.07
N ARG A 35 9.63 12.85 0.43
CA ARG A 35 9.04 12.65 -0.91
C ARG A 35 7.54 12.96 -0.87
N TRP A 36 7.11 13.85 -1.77
CA TRP A 36 5.72 14.31 -1.83
C TRP A 36 5.39 14.85 -3.22
N ASP A 37 4.64 14.09 -4.00
CA ASP A 37 4.16 14.49 -5.32
C ASP A 37 2.63 14.63 -5.33
N ILE A 38 2.17 15.73 -4.75
CA ILE A 38 0.73 16.01 -4.64
C ILE A 38 0.08 16.23 -6.00
N LYS A 39 0.79 16.80 -6.97
CA LYS A 39 0.24 17.04 -8.31
C LYS A 39 -0.09 15.73 -9.02
N HIS A 40 0.77 14.75 -8.91
CA HIS A 40 0.54 13.42 -9.48
C HIS A 40 -0.62 12.72 -8.76
N ALA A 41 -0.64 12.79 -7.42
CA ALA A 41 -1.73 12.23 -6.62
C ALA A 41 -3.09 12.86 -6.95
N GLU A 42 -3.16 14.18 -7.13
CA GLU A 42 -4.37 14.88 -7.55
C GLU A 42 -4.82 14.48 -8.96
N HIS A 43 -3.89 14.31 -9.90
CA HIS A 43 -4.20 13.81 -11.24
C HIS A 43 -4.83 12.41 -11.18
N TRP A 44 -4.30 11.50 -10.37
CA TRP A 44 -4.90 10.19 -10.15
C TRP A 44 -6.28 10.30 -9.48
N ALA A 45 -6.43 11.19 -8.51
CA ALA A 45 -7.70 11.45 -7.85
C ALA A 45 -8.77 11.88 -8.85
N ASP A 46 -8.44 12.81 -9.74
CA ASP A 46 -9.37 13.30 -10.78
C ASP A 46 -9.71 12.16 -11.76
N THR A 47 -8.73 11.41 -12.22
CA THR A 47 -8.94 10.25 -13.09
C THR A 47 -9.91 9.22 -12.48
N LEU A 48 -9.74 8.92 -11.20
CA LEU A 48 -10.62 7.99 -10.48
C LEU A 48 -12.04 8.54 -10.28
N ARG A 49 -12.17 9.84 -9.95
CA ARG A 49 -13.47 10.49 -9.79
C ARG A 49 -14.27 10.56 -11.09
N ASP A 50 -13.57 10.78 -12.21
CA ASP A 50 -14.20 10.90 -13.53
C ASP A 50 -14.61 9.54 -14.11
N HIS A 51 -14.01 8.45 -13.62
CA HIS A 51 -14.31 7.10 -14.08
C HIS A 51 -15.64 6.61 -13.52
N THR A 52 -16.51 6.15 -14.42
CA THR A 52 -17.72 5.42 -14.06
C THR A 52 -17.75 4.11 -14.85
N SER A 53 -17.94 3.00 -14.16
CA SER A 53 -18.06 1.69 -14.81
C SER A 53 -19.33 1.62 -15.65
N PRO A 54 -19.42 0.68 -16.63
CA PRO A 54 -20.66 0.48 -17.40
C PRO A 54 -21.90 0.21 -16.53
N ALA A 55 -21.71 -0.38 -15.33
CA ALA A 55 -22.76 -0.64 -14.37
C ALA A 55 -23.02 0.53 -13.38
N GLY A 56 -22.38 1.69 -13.59
CA GLY A 56 -22.58 2.89 -12.78
C GLY A 56 -21.77 2.96 -11.48
N HIS A 57 -20.84 2.04 -11.26
CA HIS A 57 -19.98 2.09 -10.07
C HIS A 57 -18.93 3.18 -10.20
N ARG A 58 -18.71 3.93 -9.14
CA ARG A 58 -17.74 5.02 -9.05
C ARG A 58 -16.78 4.80 -7.89
N HIS A 59 -15.58 5.37 -8.00
CA HIS A 59 -14.60 5.40 -6.92
C HIS A 59 -14.91 6.48 -5.90
N THR A 60 -14.56 6.20 -4.64
CA THR A 60 -14.45 7.22 -3.59
C THR A 60 -12.98 7.63 -3.45
N VAL A 61 -12.73 8.93 -3.29
CA VAL A 61 -11.41 9.50 -3.08
C VAL A 61 -11.44 10.35 -1.83
N PHE A 62 -10.48 10.16 -0.96
CA PHE A 62 -10.42 10.81 0.35
C PHE A 62 -8.96 11.10 0.75
N PRO A 63 -8.72 11.96 1.75
CA PRO A 63 -7.37 12.44 2.08
C PRO A 63 -6.34 11.33 2.33
N ALA A 64 -6.67 10.29 3.10
CA ALA A 64 -5.72 9.22 3.40
C ALA A 64 -5.19 8.51 2.13
N ALA A 65 -6.03 8.33 1.11
CA ALA A 65 -5.62 7.78 -0.17
C ALA A 65 -4.70 8.74 -0.94
N VAL A 66 -5.08 10.00 -1.04
CA VAL A 66 -4.29 11.01 -1.76
C VAL A 66 -2.92 11.21 -1.12
N GLU A 67 -2.84 11.25 0.19
CA GLU A 67 -1.58 11.35 0.94
C GLU A 67 -0.67 10.14 0.68
N ALA A 68 -1.22 8.92 0.71
CA ALA A 68 -0.47 7.71 0.40
C ALA A 68 0.06 7.72 -1.04
N TRP A 69 -0.73 8.17 -2.00
CA TRP A 69 -0.29 8.31 -3.39
C TRP A 69 0.76 9.41 -3.56
N ALA A 70 0.64 10.52 -2.84
CA ALA A 70 1.60 11.62 -2.92
C ALA A 70 2.99 11.19 -2.41
N GLU A 71 3.03 10.39 -1.36
CA GLU A 71 4.29 9.96 -0.76
C GLU A 71 4.90 8.73 -1.44
N PHE A 72 4.09 7.71 -1.74
CA PHE A 72 4.55 6.41 -2.21
C PHE A 72 4.17 6.08 -3.66
N GLY A 73 3.38 6.92 -4.31
CA GLY A 73 2.90 6.67 -5.66
C GLY A 73 4.03 6.49 -6.68
N GLY A 74 3.86 5.52 -7.56
CA GLY A 74 4.84 5.19 -8.59
C GLY A 74 6.00 4.30 -8.12
N LEU A 75 6.10 3.97 -6.84
CA LEU A 75 7.13 3.05 -6.36
C LEU A 75 6.81 1.62 -6.79
N HIS A 76 7.86 0.93 -7.25
CA HIS A 76 7.83 -0.49 -7.54
C HIS A 76 8.85 -1.21 -6.65
N LEU A 77 8.38 -2.14 -5.84
CA LEU A 77 9.18 -2.97 -4.95
C LEU A 77 9.31 -4.35 -5.56
N THR A 78 10.53 -4.87 -5.65
CA THR A 78 10.79 -6.12 -6.36
C THR A 78 10.56 -7.39 -5.52
N GLY A 79 10.46 -7.27 -4.20
CA GLY A 79 10.33 -8.40 -3.30
C GLY A 79 11.58 -9.30 -3.34
N THR A 80 12.30 -9.40 -2.25
CA THR A 80 13.54 -10.20 -2.17
C THR A 80 13.59 -11.01 -0.89
N GLY A 81 14.27 -12.17 -0.99
CA GLY A 81 14.53 -13.04 0.15
C GLY A 81 13.35 -13.92 0.55
N PRO A 82 13.55 -14.76 1.59
CA PRO A 82 12.53 -15.72 2.04
C PRO A 82 11.38 -15.10 2.84
N GLY A 83 11.53 -13.82 3.29
CA GLY A 83 10.60 -13.17 4.20
C GLY A 83 10.61 -13.73 5.61
N ARG A 84 9.89 -13.08 6.52
CA ARG A 84 9.73 -13.54 7.92
C ARG A 84 8.81 -14.74 8.04
N HIS A 85 7.70 -14.75 7.33
CA HIS A 85 6.70 -15.81 7.34
C HIS A 85 6.38 -16.34 5.95
N ILE A 86 6.42 -15.47 4.94
CA ILE A 86 6.16 -15.77 3.52
C ILE A 86 7.17 -15.00 2.67
N ALA A 87 7.48 -15.53 1.50
CA ALA A 87 8.34 -14.82 0.55
C ALA A 87 7.65 -13.53 0.10
N PRO A 88 8.33 -12.36 0.19
CA PRO A 88 7.79 -11.10 -0.31
C PRO A 88 7.52 -11.18 -1.81
N THR A 89 6.41 -10.62 -2.23
CA THR A 89 6.04 -10.51 -3.63
C THR A 89 6.32 -9.09 -4.14
N PRO A 90 6.61 -8.91 -5.43
CA PRO A 90 6.70 -7.58 -6.01
C PRO A 90 5.36 -6.85 -5.90
N PHE A 91 5.42 -5.54 -5.68
CA PHE A 91 4.21 -4.71 -5.67
C PHE A 91 4.49 -3.30 -6.19
N THR A 92 3.45 -2.64 -6.65
CA THR A 92 3.50 -1.28 -7.18
C THR A 92 2.42 -0.43 -6.53
N ILE A 93 2.77 0.79 -6.12
CA ILE A 93 1.81 1.78 -5.64
C ILE A 93 1.37 2.64 -6.82
N ASP A 94 0.24 2.27 -7.40
CA ASP A 94 -0.42 2.96 -8.52
C ASP A 94 -1.92 2.69 -8.46
N PRO A 95 -2.74 3.67 -8.07
CA PRO A 95 -4.18 3.48 -7.90
C PRO A 95 -4.91 3.15 -9.20
N LEU A 96 -4.34 3.47 -10.37
CA LEU A 96 -4.97 3.17 -11.66
C LEU A 96 -5.05 1.67 -11.94
N HIS A 97 -4.28 0.83 -11.25
CA HIS A 97 -4.46 -0.62 -11.29
C HIS A 97 -5.85 -1.07 -10.79
N GLY A 98 -6.49 -0.25 -9.97
CA GLY A 98 -7.86 -0.47 -9.49
C GLY A 98 -8.94 0.30 -10.25
N LEU A 99 -8.61 1.00 -11.34
CA LEU A 99 -9.55 1.89 -12.05
C LEU A 99 -10.86 1.20 -12.44
N HIS A 100 -10.79 -0.03 -12.92
CA HIS A 100 -11.97 -0.81 -13.35
C HIS A 100 -12.58 -1.67 -12.24
N LEU A 101 -12.10 -1.53 -10.99
CA LEU A 101 -12.50 -2.35 -9.84
C LEU A 101 -13.34 -1.58 -8.80
N ALA A 102 -14.03 -0.52 -9.22
CA ALA A 102 -14.85 0.31 -8.33
C ALA A 102 -15.94 -0.51 -7.61
N ARG A 103 -16.53 -1.51 -8.26
CA ARG A 103 -17.49 -2.42 -7.64
C ARG A 103 -16.84 -3.26 -6.52
N THR A 104 -15.70 -3.87 -6.80
CA THR A 104 -14.97 -4.70 -5.83
C THR A 104 -14.58 -3.89 -4.58
N LEU A 105 -14.09 -2.67 -4.78
CA LEU A 105 -13.76 -1.74 -3.69
C LEU A 105 -15.00 -1.30 -2.91
N GLY A 106 -16.11 -1.05 -3.60
CA GLY A 106 -17.39 -0.73 -2.97
C GLY A 106 -17.96 -1.90 -2.14
N ASP A 107 -17.79 -3.13 -2.62
CA ASP A 107 -18.20 -4.34 -1.88
C ASP A 107 -17.36 -4.51 -0.60
N LEU A 108 -16.05 -4.30 -0.68
CA LEU A 108 -15.18 -4.29 0.49
C LEU A 108 -15.57 -3.18 1.48
N GLY A 109 -15.81 -1.97 0.97
CA GLY A 109 -16.22 -0.82 1.79
C GLY A 109 -17.52 -1.08 2.56
N ARG A 110 -18.49 -1.70 1.92
CA ARG A 110 -19.73 -2.12 2.62
C ARG A 110 -19.47 -3.13 3.72
N ALA A 111 -18.60 -4.12 3.47
CA ALA A 111 -18.24 -5.12 4.47
C ALA A 111 -17.49 -4.52 5.66
N LEU A 112 -16.69 -3.49 5.44
CA LEU A 112 -15.90 -2.79 6.45
C LEU A 112 -16.62 -1.57 7.07
N ALA A 113 -17.78 -1.19 6.54
CA ALA A 113 -18.52 0.04 6.90
C ALA A 113 -17.65 1.31 6.78
N THR A 114 -16.86 1.41 5.72
CA THR A 114 -16.00 2.56 5.41
C THR A 114 -15.81 2.70 3.90
N ASP A 115 -15.39 3.87 3.42
CA ASP A 115 -14.99 4.03 2.03
C ASP A 115 -13.60 3.43 1.80
N VAL A 116 -13.40 2.84 0.63
CA VAL A 116 -12.16 2.18 0.22
C VAL A 116 -11.74 2.69 -1.16
N ALA A 117 -10.47 3.05 -1.29
CA ALA A 117 -9.86 3.49 -2.54
C ALA A 117 -8.76 2.53 -2.99
N PRO A 118 -8.45 2.46 -4.30
CA PRO A 118 -7.34 1.66 -4.78
C PRO A 118 -6.01 2.27 -4.35
N LEU A 119 -5.04 1.42 -4.01
CA LEU A 119 -3.68 1.84 -3.64
C LEU A 119 -2.64 1.38 -4.67
N GLY A 120 -2.80 0.18 -5.20
CA GLY A 120 -1.86 -0.41 -6.13
C GLY A 120 -2.15 -1.88 -6.38
N ARG A 121 -1.12 -2.63 -6.74
CA ARG A 121 -1.23 -4.07 -6.94
C ARG A 121 -0.02 -4.82 -6.41
N GLU A 122 -0.23 -6.05 -6.03
CA GLU A 122 0.78 -7.03 -5.65
C GLU A 122 0.82 -8.14 -6.71
N GLU A 123 2.03 -8.53 -7.13
CA GLU A 123 2.23 -9.62 -8.10
C GLU A 123 2.41 -10.93 -7.34
N LEU A 124 1.38 -11.77 -7.34
CA LEU A 124 1.43 -13.04 -6.63
C LEU A 124 2.25 -14.06 -7.42
N SER A 125 3.18 -14.73 -6.75
CA SER A 125 4.02 -15.76 -7.35
C SER A 125 3.21 -17.01 -7.66
N GLY A 126 3.15 -17.40 -8.92
CA GLY A 126 2.58 -18.67 -9.36
C GLY A 126 2.73 -18.86 -10.86
N THR A 127 3.49 -19.88 -11.25
CA THR A 127 3.69 -20.46 -12.59
C THR A 127 3.48 -19.54 -13.81
N HIS A 128 4.49 -19.46 -14.64
CA HIS A 128 4.68 -18.68 -15.87
C HIS A 128 3.61 -18.87 -16.98
N THR A 129 2.33 -18.80 -16.65
CA THR A 129 1.26 -18.76 -17.63
C THR A 129 0.70 -17.33 -17.72
N ALA A 130 0.41 -16.89 -18.94
CA ALA A 130 -0.17 -15.58 -19.22
C ALA A 130 -1.37 -15.29 -18.30
N GLY A 131 -1.25 -14.30 -17.42
CA GLY A 131 -2.23 -13.98 -16.38
C GLY A 131 -1.71 -14.33 -14.99
N HIS A 132 -0.56 -13.71 -14.59
CA HIS A 132 -0.09 -13.83 -13.19
C HIS A 132 -1.22 -13.43 -12.25
N PRO A 133 -1.54 -14.26 -11.22
CA PRO A 133 -2.49 -13.83 -10.20
C PRO A 133 -1.99 -12.55 -9.55
N GLN A 134 -2.87 -11.57 -9.48
CA GLN A 134 -2.57 -10.27 -8.90
C GLN A 134 -3.51 -10.04 -7.73
N ALA A 135 -3.01 -9.35 -6.71
CA ALA A 135 -3.85 -8.83 -5.65
C ALA A 135 -3.99 -7.32 -5.81
N LEU A 136 -5.19 -6.81 -5.60
CA LEU A 136 -5.45 -5.38 -5.52
C LEU A 136 -5.07 -4.91 -4.12
N LEU A 137 -4.21 -3.88 -4.05
CA LEU A 137 -3.96 -3.16 -2.81
C LEU A 137 -4.97 -2.04 -2.66
N ALA A 138 -5.53 -1.90 -1.48
CA ALA A 138 -6.58 -0.93 -1.16
C ALA A 138 -6.33 -0.23 0.17
N ILE A 139 -6.84 0.99 0.32
CA ILE A 139 -6.72 1.80 1.53
C ILE A 139 -8.10 2.35 1.91
N ASP A 140 -8.41 2.42 3.20
CA ASP A 140 -9.66 3.02 3.69
C ASP A 140 -9.45 4.43 4.24
N THR A 141 -10.55 5.07 4.65
CA THR A 141 -10.54 6.46 5.15
C THR A 141 -9.72 6.66 6.42
N GLU A 142 -9.45 5.61 7.18
CA GLU A 142 -8.61 5.64 8.38
C GLU A 142 -7.15 5.30 8.10
N GLY A 143 -6.81 5.05 6.83
CA GLY A 143 -5.45 4.70 6.41
C GLY A 143 -5.10 3.22 6.56
N ARG A 144 -6.05 2.36 6.93
CA ARG A 144 -5.85 0.91 6.99
C ARG A 144 -5.71 0.34 5.59
N VAL A 145 -4.85 -0.63 5.43
CA VAL A 145 -4.48 -1.17 4.12
C VAL A 145 -4.83 -2.65 4.01
N TYR A 146 -5.28 -3.03 2.82
CA TYR A 146 -5.79 -4.35 2.50
C TYR A 146 -5.21 -4.88 1.20
N SER A 147 -5.16 -6.22 1.07
CA SER A 147 -4.85 -6.92 -0.17
C SER A 147 -6.03 -7.84 -0.52
N LEU A 148 -6.51 -7.75 -1.76
CA LEU A 148 -7.65 -8.52 -2.24
C LEU A 148 -7.20 -9.40 -3.40
N ASP A 149 -7.36 -10.71 -3.25
CA ASP A 149 -7.10 -11.68 -4.30
C ASP A 149 -8.25 -12.69 -4.43
N HIS A 150 -8.10 -13.66 -5.33
CA HIS A 150 -9.11 -14.70 -5.54
C HIS A 150 -9.29 -15.66 -4.34
N THR A 151 -8.36 -15.66 -3.40
CA THR A 151 -8.42 -16.52 -2.20
C THR A 151 -9.10 -15.83 -1.02
N GLY A 152 -9.20 -14.50 -1.05
CA GLY A 152 -9.85 -13.72 -0.01
C GLY A 152 -9.35 -12.30 0.11
N ASP A 153 -9.77 -11.67 1.18
CA ASP A 153 -9.36 -10.32 1.56
C ASP A 153 -8.45 -10.41 2.78
N TRP A 154 -7.38 -9.63 2.75
CA TRP A 154 -6.32 -9.67 3.74
C TRP A 154 -6.05 -8.27 4.31
N TYR A 155 -5.92 -8.19 5.63
CA TYR A 155 -5.54 -6.98 6.34
C TYR A 155 -4.01 -6.91 6.45
N LEU A 156 -3.41 -5.83 5.96
CA LEU A 156 -1.97 -5.64 5.94
C LEU A 156 -1.46 -4.77 7.10
N GLY A 157 -2.26 -3.87 7.61
CA GLY A 157 -1.86 -3.02 8.73
C GLY A 157 -2.73 -1.78 8.92
N PRO A 158 -2.61 -1.12 10.09
CA PRO A 158 -3.42 0.04 10.46
C PRO A 158 -3.00 1.33 9.74
N THR A 159 -1.83 1.35 9.11
CA THR A 159 -1.30 2.48 8.34
C THR A 159 -0.54 1.98 7.13
N ILE A 160 -0.28 2.87 6.18
CA ILE A 160 0.56 2.56 5.01
C ILE A 160 1.97 2.10 5.43
N ASP A 161 2.54 2.68 6.48
CA ASP A 161 3.86 2.29 6.99
C ASP A 161 3.88 0.83 7.47
N HIS A 162 2.86 0.42 8.22
CA HIS A 162 2.71 -0.97 8.65
C HIS A 162 2.49 -1.93 7.49
N ALA A 163 1.68 -1.52 6.51
CA ALA A 163 1.44 -2.31 5.31
C ALA A 163 2.72 -2.52 4.49
N LEU A 164 3.53 -1.47 4.32
CA LEU A 164 4.83 -1.57 3.66
C LEU A 164 5.77 -2.50 4.42
N ASN A 165 5.80 -2.43 5.75
CA ASN A 165 6.56 -3.38 6.57
C ASN A 165 6.09 -4.82 6.33
N THR A 166 4.79 -5.05 6.33
CA THR A 166 4.19 -6.38 6.09
C THR A 166 4.59 -6.94 4.73
N LEU A 167 4.45 -6.14 3.66
CA LEU A 167 4.75 -6.54 2.29
C LEU A 167 6.24 -6.76 2.06
N ILE A 168 7.09 -5.85 2.54
CA ILE A 168 8.55 -5.90 2.28
C ILE A 168 9.23 -6.96 3.14
N LEU A 169 8.83 -7.11 4.40
CA LEU A 169 9.40 -8.11 5.31
C LEU A 169 8.81 -9.51 5.12
N GLY A 170 7.73 -9.66 4.35
CA GLY A 170 7.06 -10.93 4.19
C GLY A 170 6.41 -11.43 5.49
N THR A 171 5.78 -10.53 6.22
CA THR A 171 4.94 -10.87 7.37
C THR A 171 3.60 -11.38 6.88
N ARG A 172 3.09 -12.44 7.50
CA ARG A 172 1.79 -13.00 7.11
C ARG A 172 0.65 -12.04 7.44
N PRO A 173 -0.17 -11.61 6.45
CA PRO A 173 -1.33 -10.78 6.70
C PRO A 173 -2.44 -11.55 7.42
N THR A 174 -3.37 -10.82 8.03
CA THR A 174 -4.55 -11.40 8.67
C THR A 174 -5.69 -11.51 7.68
N ARG A 175 -6.27 -12.71 7.55
CA ARG A 175 -7.45 -12.91 6.70
C ARG A 175 -8.67 -12.22 7.30
N LEU A 176 -9.39 -11.46 6.48
CA LEU A 176 -10.68 -10.89 6.87
C LEU A 176 -11.79 -11.94 6.72
N SER A 177 -12.64 -12.05 7.76
CA SER A 177 -13.88 -12.79 7.66
C SER A 177 -14.93 -11.87 7.04
N ARG A 178 -15.38 -12.15 5.82
CA ARG A 178 -16.59 -11.49 5.33
C ARG A 178 -17.79 -12.13 6.02
N PRO A 179 -18.77 -11.34 6.50
CA PRO A 179 -20.06 -11.92 6.88
C PRO A 179 -20.64 -12.62 5.65
N GLU A 180 -20.97 -13.90 5.78
CA GLU A 180 -21.69 -14.63 4.73
C GLU A 180 -22.96 -13.87 4.40
N GLY A 181 -23.12 -13.49 3.15
CA GLY A 181 -24.31 -12.79 2.68
C GLY A 181 -25.54 -13.68 2.87
N THR A 182 -26.48 -13.17 3.64
CA THR A 182 -27.85 -13.68 3.71
C THR A 182 -28.57 -13.33 2.42
#